data_2442392987569a52a31713dbc6e6edcd
#
_entry.id   2442392987569a52a31713dbc6e6edcd
#
_cell.length_a   1.000
_cell.length_b   1.000
_cell.length_c   1.000
_cell.angle_alpha   90.00
_cell.angle_beta   90.00
_cell.angle_gamma   90.00
#
_symmetry.space_group_name_H-M   'P 1'
#
loop_
_entity.id
_entity.type
_entity.pdbx_description
1 polymer ?
#
loop_
_entity_poly.entity_id
_entity_poly.type
_entity_poly.pdbx_seq_one_letter_code
_entity_poly.pdbx_strand_id
1 'polypeptide(L)'
;MGSEMCIRDRNIALFGFGRIGRNLFRLGYDNPNYNFVAVSDFGSAEALHYLLVRDSIHGSMKEEVALDGNHFVVRDQKTRVISGGEPGTIPWDAYDVDVVIDATGRFLNRDELSAHLDSGAKRVFISRNAKDTIDRYVIPGINESSIKSSDQIISTTSSTTQVLALMVKMLDESFGLNRAMMTTVHAYTADQPLADAAGVDLRRSRSAVENIIPNTTLAPSIVENLMPQFSGKLDGIAFNVPVPNGSCVDLTTELENTPSVDEANDAIKNFSKGSLEGIVGYTEDPIVSSDVIGREETMVFDQKATMMTNDELLKTLCWYDNGWGFASRILDVVDAYATLEDK
;
A
#
# COMPACT_ATOMS: atom_id res chain seq x y z
N MET A 1 -17.16 -23.50 -30.18
CA MET A 1 -17.25 -22.04 -30.02
C MET A 1 -17.26 -21.80 -28.55
N GLY A 2 -16.06 -21.53 -27.98
CA GLY A 2 -15.94 -21.14 -26.58
C GLY A 2 -16.48 -19.72 -26.45
N SER A 3 -17.32 -19.46 -25.47
CA SER A 3 -17.67 -18.13 -25.07
C SER A 3 -16.38 -17.49 -24.53
N GLU A 4 -15.78 -16.59 -25.30
CA GLU A 4 -14.87 -15.60 -24.73
C GLU A 4 -15.71 -14.84 -23.70
N MET A 5 -15.46 -15.11 -22.44
CA MET A 5 -15.92 -14.26 -21.35
C MET A 5 -15.30 -12.90 -21.63
N CYS A 6 -16.10 -11.92 -22.04
CA CYS A 6 -15.65 -10.54 -22.11
C CYS A 6 -15.24 -10.13 -20.68
N ILE A 7 -13.94 -10.18 -20.43
CA ILE A 7 -13.34 -9.50 -19.28
C ILE A 7 -13.63 -8.03 -19.56
N ARG A 8 -14.50 -7.39 -18.79
CA ARG A 8 -14.74 -5.95 -18.90
C ARG A 8 -13.47 -5.24 -18.46
N ASP A 9 -12.86 -4.50 -19.38
CA ASP A 9 -11.81 -3.57 -19.05
C ASP A 9 -12.34 -2.61 -17.98
N ARG A 10 -11.62 -2.44 -16.86
CA ARG A 10 -12.01 -1.51 -15.79
C ARG A 10 -11.43 -0.15 -16.08
N ASN A 11 -12.30 0.84 -16.19
CA ASN A 11 -11.90 2.22 -16.34
C ASN A 11 -11.48 2.80 -14.99
N ILE A 12 -10.19 3.00 -14.83
CA ILE A 12 -9.56 3.49 -13.59
C ILE A 12 -9.12 4.94 -13.76
N ALA A 13 -9.48 5.79 -12.83
CA ALA A 13 -8.93 7.12 -12.69
C ALA A 13 -8.00 7.20 -11.46
N LEU A 14 -6.81 7.78 -11.65
CA LEU A 14 -5.86 8.03 -10.57
C LEU A 14 -6.00 9.49 -10.13
N PHE A 15 -6.49 9.72 -8.92
CA PHE A 15 -6.60 11.04 -8.33
C PHE A 15 -5.43 11.27 -7.38
N GLY A 16 -4.48 12.12 -7.82
CA GLY A 16 -3.14 12.26 -7.26
C GLY A 16 -2.11 11.41 -8.02
N PHE A 17 -1.16 12.06 -8.67
CA PHE A 17 -0.12 11.40 -9.47
C PHE A 17 1.27 11.56 -8.85
N GLY A 18 1.31 11.52 -7.51
CA GLY A 18 2.52 11.43 -6.70
C GLY A 18 3.20 10.06 -6.81
N ARG A 19 3.98 9.68 -5.81
CA ARG A 19 4.69 8.38 -5.78
C ARG A 19 3.75 7.19 -5.98
N ILE A 20 2.67 7.11 -5.19
CA ILE A 20 1.73 5.98 -5.26
C ILE A 20 0.97 5.97 -6.58
N GLY A 21 0.43 7.10 -7.04
CA GLY A 21 -0.27 7.18 -8.34
C GLY A 21 0.61 6.76 -9.51
N ARG A 22 1.88 7.17 -9.54
CA ARG A 22 2.82 6.72 -10.58
C ARG A 22 3.18 5.24 -10.47
N ASN A 23 3.33 4.71 -9.27
CA ASN A 23 3.56 3.27 -9.08
C ASN A 23 2.37 2.44 -9.53
N LEU A 24 1.14 2.86 -9.22
CA LEU A 24 -0.09 2.22 -9.71
C LEU A 24 -0.14 2.19 -11.24
N PHE A 25 0.15 3.33 -11.87
CA PHE A 25 0.20 3.39 -13.33
C PHE A 25 1.27 2.45 -13.91
N ARG A 26 2.49 2.47 -13.34
CA ARG A 26 3.62 1.64 -13.79
C ARG A 26 3.41 0.14 -13.58
N LEU A 27 2.64 -0.24 -12.56
CA LEU A 27 2.30 -1.64 -12.29
C LEU A 27 1.17 -2.15 -13.17
N GLY A 28 0.23 -1.27 -13.52
CA GLY A 28 -1.02 -1.69 -14.17
C GLY A 28 -1.14 -1.36 -15.66
N TYR A 29 -0.24 -0.55 -16.26
CA TYR A 29 -0.40 -0.07 -17.64
C TYR A 29 -0.44 -1.18 -18.70
N ASP A 30 0.14 -2.34 -18.45
CA ASP A 30 0.17 -3.48 -19.35
C ASP A 30 -0.79 -4.62 -18.94
N ASN A 31 -1.53 -4.44 -17.85
CA ASN A 31 -2.56 -5.39 -17.46
C ASN A 31 -3.80 -5.21 -18.34
N PRO A 32 -4.20 -6.24 -19.11
CA PRO A 32 -5.33 -6.14 -20.03
C PRO A 32 -6.68 -5.89 -19.35
N ASN A 33 -6.76 -6.07 -18.04
CA ASN A 33 -7.99 -5.83 -17.27
C ASN A 33 -8.12 -4.37 -16.82
N TYR A 34 -7.08 -3.52 -17.02
CA TYR A 34 -7.09 -2.14 -16.59
C TYR A 34 -7.03 -1.18 -17.78
N ASN A 35 -7.89 -0.19 -17.73
CA ASN A 35 -7.85 0.94 -18.62
C ASN A 35 -7.70 2.22 -17.78
N PHE A 36 -6.49 2.79 -17.71
CA PHE A 36 -6.29 4.07 -17.04
C PHE A 36 -6.82 5.19 -17.93
N VAL A 37 -8.06 5.60 -17.69
CA VAL A 37 -8.74 6.61 -18.52
C VAL A 37 -8.34 8.04 -18.16
N ALA A 38 -8.00 8.29 -16.89
CA ALA A 38 -7.61 9.61 -16.42
C ALA A 38 -6.58 9.58 -15.28
N VAL A 39 -5.74 10.61 -15.23
CA VAL A 39 -4.95 10.98 -14.05
C VAL A 39 -5.23 12.45 -13.73
N SER A 40 -5.37 12.79 -12.46
CA SER A 40 -5.57 14.16 -12.00
C SER A 40 -4.49 14.53 -10.98
N ASP A 41 -3.83 15.68 -11.21
CA ASP A 41 -2.84 16.26 -10.29
C ASP A 41 -2.69 17.75 -10.57
N PHE A 42 -2.06 18.51 -9.65
CA PHE A 42 -1.80 19.93 -9.83
C PHE A 42 -0.64 20.23 -10.80
N GLY A 43 0.19 19.24 -11.14
CA GLY A 43 1.28 19.37 -12.09
C GLY A 43 0.80 19.55 -13.53
N SER A 44 1.62 20.19 -14.38
CA SER A 44 1.36 20.21 -15.83
C SER A 44 1.53 18.80 -16.43
N ALA A 45 0.89 18.52 -17.55
CA ALA A 45 1.00 17.25 -18.24
C ALA A 45 2.46 16.89 -18.56
N GLU A 46 3.29 17.88 -18.94
CA GLU A 46 4.71 17.71 -19.23
C GLU A 46 5.50 17.31 -17.97
N ALA A 47 5.22 17.96 -16.83
CA ALA A 47 5.88 17.66 -15.57
C ALA A 47 5.51 16.27 -15.06
N LEU A 48 4.23 15.91 -15.12
CA LEU A 48 3.73 14.60 -14.71
C LEU A 48 4.26 13.49 -15.62
N HIS A 49 4.30 13.72 -16.94
CA HIS A 49 4.92 12.82 -17.90
C HIS A 49 6.41 12.62 -17.60
N TYR A 50 7.15 13.70 -17.38
CA TYR A 50 8.58 13.63 -17.04
C TYR A 50 8.83 12.77 -15.80
N LEU A 51 8.03 12.96 -14.74
CA LEU A 51 8.12 12.20 -13.49
C LEU A 51 7.61 10.75 -13.62
N LEU A 52 6.69 10.48 -14.54
CA LEU A 52 6.26 9.12 -14.85
C LEU A 52 7.38 8.33 -15.52
N VAL A 53 8.04 8.94 -16.51
CA VAL A 53 9.11 8.29 -17.28
C VAL A 53 10.38 8.14 -16.46
N ARG A 54 10.67 9.09 -15.55
CA ARG A 54 11.91 9.12 -14.74
C ARG A 54 11.59 9.20 -13.25
N ASP A 55 11.79 8.12 -12.55
CA ASP A 55 11.60 8.06 -11.09
C ASP A 55 12.94 7.89 -10.38
N SER A 56 13.16 8.66 -9.33
CA SER A 56 14.44 8.67 -8.59
C SER A 56 14.67 7.38 -7.77
N ILE A 57 13.62 6.60 -7.52
CA ILE A 57 13.68 5.37 -6.72
C ILE A 57 13.62 4.14 -7.63
N HIS A 58 12.61 4.07 -8.49
CA HIS A 58 12.34 2.90 -9.33
C HIS A 58 12.94 3.03 -10.73
N GLY A 59 13.69 4.11 -11.01
CA GLY A 59 14.37 4.31 -12.29
C GLY A 59 13.43 4.66 -13.44
N SER A 60 13.93 4.57 -14.65
CA SER A 60 13.17 4.88 -15.87
C SER A 60 12.09 3.83 -16.12
N MET A 61 10.94 4.28 -16.63
CA MET A 61 9.90 3.37 -17.12
C MET A 61 10.43 2.56 -18.31
N LYS A 62 10.15 1.26 -18.32
CA LYS A 62 10.66 0.34 -19.36
C LYS A 62 9.99 0.57 -20.70
N GLU A 63 8.70 0.89 -20.70
CA GLU A 63 7.91 1.14 -21.89
C GLU A 63 7.98 2.63 -22.27
N GLU A 64 7.93 2.91 -23.56
CA GLU A 64 7.87 4.28 -24.04
C GLU A 64 6.50 4.89 -23.72
N VAL A 65 6.50 6.05 -23.11
CA VAL A 65 5.31 6.87 -22.87
C VAL A 65 5.44 8.13 -23.69
N ALA A 66 4.57 8.32 -24.67
CA ALA A 66 4.48 9.58 -25.40
C ALA A 66 3.54 10.57 -24.68
N LEU A 67 3.78 11.86 -24.87
CA LEU A 67 2.87 12.92 -24.46
C LEU A 67 2.21 13.52 -25.71
N ASP A 68 0.89 13.32 -25.84
CA ASP A 68 0.07 13.88 -26.92
C ASP A 68 -0.91 14.92 -26.34
N GLY A 69 -0.54 16.18 -26.36
CA GLY A 69 -1.27 17.24 -25.68
C GLY A 69 -1.38 16.93 -24.18
N ASN A 70 -2.61 16.76 -23.70
CA ASN A 70 -2.89 16.37 -22.31
C ASN A 70 -3.20 14.88 -22.18
N HIS A 71 -2.52 14.01 -22.92
CA HIS A 71 -2.68 12.57 -22.80
C HIS A 71 -1.32 11.89 -22.69
N PHE A 72 -1.19 10.95 -21.77
CA PHE A 72 -0.15 9.92 -21.83
C PHE A 72 -0.59 8.87 -22.83
N VAL A 73 0.31 8.48 -23.70
CA VAL A 73 0.07 7.41 -24.68
C VAL A 73 1.10 6.33 -24.45
N VAL A 74 0.62 5.14 -24.07
CA VAL A 74 1.44 3.95 -23.88
C VAL A 74 0.86 2.88 -24.79
N ARG A 75 1.62 2.44 -25.80
CA ARG A 75 1.07 1.58 -26.86
C ARG A 75 -0.18 2.22 -27.49
N ASP A 76 -1.33 1.55 -27.41
CA ASP A 76 -2.60 2.03 -27.97
C ASP A 76 -3.52 2.70 -26.93
N GLN A 77 -3.10 2.72 -25.66
CA GLN A 77 -3.90 3.31 -24.57
C GLN A 77 -3.59 4.79 -24.40
N LYS A 78 -4.66 5.59 -24.26
CA LYS A 78 -4.59 7.04 -23.99
C LYS A 78 -5.18 7.34 -22.62
N THR A 79 -4.35 7.89 -21.73
CA THR A 79 -4.77 8.34 -20.41
C THR A 79 -4.85 9.85 -20.38
N ARG A 80 -6.02 10.42 -20.11
CA ARG A 80 -6.22 11.86 -20.00
C ARG A 80 -5.54 12.45 -18.77
N VAL A 81 -4.74 13.48 -18.94
CA VAL A 81 -4.19 14.28 -17.82
C VAL A 81 -5.12 15.47 -17.56
N ILE A 82 -5.64 15.52 -16.33
CA ILE A 82 -6.53 16.58 -15.85
C ILE A 82 -5.75 17.42 -14.84
N SER A 83 -5.64 18.73 -15.10
CA SER A 83 -4.91 19.64 -14.23
C SER A 83 -5.76 20.06 -13.03
N GLY A 84 -5.29 19.76 -11.82
CA GLY A 84 -5.95 20.10 -10.58
C GLY A 84 -7.19 19.25 -10.29
N GLY A 85 -7.86 19.58 -9.22
CA GLY A 85 -9.13 19.00 -8.82
C GLY A 85 -9.25 18.83 -7.31
N GLU A 86 -10.44 19.14 -6.83
CA GLU A 86 -10.96 18.71 -5.54
C GLU A 86 -11.93 17.55 -5.82
N PRO A 87 -12.19 16.64 -4.89
CA PRO A 87 -13.23 15.64 -5.04
C PRO A 87 -14.56 16.27 -5.47
N GLY A 88 -15.25 15.65 -6.43
CA GLY A 88 -16.51 16.19 -6.96
C GLY A 88 -16.37 17.24 -8.08
N THR A 89 -15.16 17.73 -8.38
CA THR A 89 -14.97 18.73 -9.45
C THR A 89 -14.72 18.13 -10.82
N ILE A 90 -14.39 16.85 -10.90
CA ILE A 90 -14.14 16.13 -12.14
C ILE A 90 -15.35 15.23 -12.42
N PRO A 91 -16.04 15.41 -13.58
CA PRO A 91 -17.19 14.58 -13.94
C PRO A 91 -16.71 13.18 -14.37
N TRP A 92 -16.61 12.24 -13.44
CA TRP A 92 -16.14 10.89 -13.71
C TRP A 92 -17.04 10.11 -14.65
N ASP A 93 -18.33 10.42 -14.65
CA ASP A 93 -19.30 9.88 -15.61
C ASP A 93 -18.95 10.21 -17.08
N ALA A 94 -18.39 11.39 -17.34
CA ALA A 94 -17.95 11.78 -18.68
C ALA A 94 -16.74 10.97 -19.19
N TYR A 95 -16.04 10.29 -18.29
CA TYR A 95 -14.90 9.42 -18.60
C TYR A 95 -15.22 7.92 -18.42
N ASP A 96 -16.48 7.60 -18.13
CA ASP A 96 -16.96 6.22 -17.85
C ASP A 96 -16.10 5.51 -16.78
N VAL A 97 -15.78 6.22 -15.69
CA VAL A 97 -14.90 5.73 -14.62
C VAL A 97 -15.62 4.73 -13.73
N ASP A 98 -15.10 3.51 -13.65
CA ASP A 98 -15.57 2.51 -12.68
C ASP A 98 -14.97 2.75 -11.29
N VAL A 99 -13.67 3.03 -11.26
CA VAL A 99 -12.89 3.13 -10.01
C VAL A 99 -12.07 4.41 -10.01
N VAL A 100 -12.21 5.20 -8.94
CA VAL A 100 -11.25 6.25 -8.60
C VAL A 100 -10.30 5.72 -7.53
N ILE A 101 -9.00 5.82 -7.76
CA ILE A 101 -7.99 5.57 -6.73
C ILE A 101 -7.45 6.93 -6.26
N ASP A 102 -7.88 7.38 -5.07
CA ASP A 102 -7.34 8.58 -4.44
C ASP A 102 -5.98 8.28 -3.79
N ALA A 103 -4.94 8.66 -4.51
CA ALA A 103 -3.55 8.58 -4.09
C ALA A 103 -2.98 9.93 -3.60
N THR A 104 -3.83 10.94 -3.34
CA THR A 104 -3.39 12.26 -2.85
C THR A 104 -2.94 12.21 -1.40
N GLY A 105 -3.54 11.33 -0.59
CA GLY A 105 -3.38 11.28 0.85
C GLY A 105 -3.90 12.52 1.58
N ARG A 106 -4.71 13.36 0.93
CA ARG A 106 -5.27 14.63 1.46
C ARG A 106 -6.71 14.48 1.92
N PHE A 107 -7.54 13.84 1.10
CA PHE A 107 -8.97 13.67 1.33
C PHE A 107 -9.20 12.34 2.04
N LEU A 108 -9.60 12.40 3.30
CA LEU A 108 -9.65 11.22 4.17
C LEU A 108 -10.97 11.13 4.93
N ASN A 109 -11.85 12.12 4.82
CA ASN A 109 -13.18 12.11 5.42
C ASN A 109 -14.18 11.51 4.43
N ARG A 110 -15.20 10.83 4.93
CA ARG A 110 -16.21 10.17 4.10
C ARG A 110 -16.91 11.13 3.14
N ASP A 111 -17.25 12.33 3.60
CA ASP A 111 -17.94 13.33 2.78
C ASP A 111 -17.07 13.78 1.59
N GLU A 112 -15.76 14.01 1.82
CA GLU A 112 -14.82 14.36 0.77
C GLU A 112 -14.71 13.23 -0.27
N LEU A 113 -14.64 11.98 0.19
CA LEU A 113 -14.52 10.81 -0.67
C LEU A 113 -15.82 10.50 -1.42
N SER A 114 -16.98 10.71 -0.80
CA SER A 114 -18.28 10.53 -1.43
C SER A 114 -18.49 11.46 -2.62
N ALA A 115 -17.84 12.63 -2.65
CA ALA A 115 -17.90 13.55 -3.78
C ALA A 115 -17.36 12.94 -5.09
N HIS A 116 -16.48 11.94 -5.03
CA HIS A 116 -16.09 11.18 -6.23
C HIS A 116 -17.22 10.28 -6.74
N LEU A 117 -18.01 9.68 -5.82
CA LEU A 117 -19.20 8.88 -6.16
C LEU A 117 -20.27 9.77 -6.79
N ASP A 118 -20.52 10.93 -6.17
CA ASP A 118 -21.51 11.91 -6.65
C ASP A 118 -21.17 12.45 -8.04
N SER A 119 -19.89 12.45 -8.41
CA SER A 119 -19.41 12.86 -9.74
C SER A 119 -19.31 11.71 -10.76
N GLY A 120 -19.79 10.50 -10.41
CA GLY A 120 -19.99 9.41 -11.34
C GLY A 120 -19.09 8.19 -11.17
N ALA A 121 -18.13 8.19 -10.24
CA ALA A 121 -17.35 6.99 -9.95
C ALA A 121 -18.24 5.92 -9.26
N LYS A 122 -18.04 4.64 -9.58
CA LYS A 122 -18.78 3.55 -8.93
C LYS A 122 -18.17 3.18 -7.58
N ARG A 123 -16.83 3.27 -7.47
CA ARG A 123 -16.06 3.00 -6.24
C ARG A 123 -14.89 3.95 -6.09
N VAL A 124 -14.52 4.15 -4.83
CA VAL A 124 -13.35 4.96 -4.44
C VAL A 124 -12.43 4.12 -3.57
N PHE A 125 -11.18 3.98 -3.99
CA PHE A 125 -10.12 3.40 -3.19
C PHE A 125 -9.20 4.50 -2.68
N ILE A 126 -8.84 4.44 -1.40
CA ILE A 126 -7.90 5.39 -0.82
C ILE A 126 -6.59 4.71 -0.41
N SER A 127 -5.49 5.37 -0.68
CA SER A 127 -4.13 4.88 -0.40
C SER A 127 -3.65 5.19 1.02
N ARG A 128 -4.55 5.49 1.95
CA ARG A 128 -4.29 5.79 3.37
C ARG A 128 -5.47 5.37 4.24
N ASN A 129 -5.25 5.43 5.55
CA ASN A 129 -6.33 5.25 6.52
C ASN A 129 -7.27 6.45 6.45
N ALA A 130 -8.59 6.20 6.44
CA ALA A 130 -9.59 7.23 6.58
C ALA A 130 -9.57 7.84 7.99
N LYS A 131 -10.07 9.06 8.13
CA LYS A 131 -10.23 9.75 9.41
C LYS A 131 -11.56 9.43 10.10
N ASP A 132 -12.51 8.94 9.34
CA ASP A 132 -13.84 8.57 9.82
C ASP A 132 -14.26 7.20 9.24
N THR A 133 -15.51 6.81 9.46
CA THR A 133 -16.03 5.50 9.05
C THR A 133 -16.18 5.42 7.54
N ILE A 134 -15.56 4.43 6.92
CA ILE A 134 -15.73 4.03 5.53
C ILE A 134 -16.37 2.65 5.43
N ASP A 135 -16.68 2.19 4.22
CA ASP A 135 -17.39 0.92 4.05
C ASP A 135 -16.49 -0.28 4.38
N ARG A 136 -15.21 -0.22 3.97
CA ARG A 136 -14.30 -1.35 4.17
C ARG A 136 -12.83 -0.96 4.27
N TYR A 137 -12.13 -1.61 5.18
CA TYR A 137 -10.68 -1.77 5.15
C TYR A 137 -10.36 -3.18 4.67
N VAL A 138 -9.50 -3.30 3.65
CA VAL A 138 -9.12 -4.60 3.07
C VAL A 138 -7.60 -4.74 3.04
N ILE A 139 -7.12 -5.84 3.60
CA ILE A 139 -5.71 -6.24 3.53
C ILE A 139 -5.67 -7.63 2.87
N PRO A 140 -5.08 -7.76 1.68
CA PRO A 140 -4.89 -9.06 1.04
C PRO A 140 -4.14 -10.04 1.93
N GLY A 141 -4.63 -11.28 2.02
CA GLY A 141 -4.14 -12.31 2.93
C GLY A 141 -4.73 -12.24 4.35
N ILE A 142 -5.55 -11.21 4.67
CA ILE A 142 -6.18 -11.06 5.99
C ILE A 142 -7.70 -11.18 5.91
N ASN A 143 -8.36 -10.35 5.11
CA ASN A 143 -9.82 -10.20 5.15
C ASN A 143 -10.48 -9.95 3.79
N GLU A 144 -9.84 -10.25 2.69
CA GLU A 144 -10.40 -10.10 1.34
C GLU A 144 -11.72 -10.87 1.14
N SER A 145 -11.92 -11.95 1.89
CA SER A 145 -13.19 -12.70 1.89
C SER A 145 -14.38 -11.91 2.46
N SER A 146 -14.12 -10.80 3.16
CA SER A 146 -15.15 -9.96 3.80
C SER A 146 -15.73 -8.89 2.88
N ILE A 147 -15.20 -8.69 1.66
CA ILE A 147 -15.64 -7.67 0.72
C ILE A 147 -17.08 -7.91 0.26
N LYS A 148 -17.80 -6.82 -0.02
CA LYS A 148 -19.19 -6.85 -0.47
C LYS A 148 -19.34 -6.00 -1.73
N SER A 149 -20.21 -6.41 -2.64
CA SER A 149 -20.55 -5.62 -3.84
C SER A 149 -21.12 -4.24 -3.52
N SER A 150 -21.70 -4.06 -2.33
CA SER A 150 -22.22 -2.78 -1.82
C SER A 150 -21.16 -1.84 -1.28
N ASP A 151 -19.91 -2.28 -1.07
CA ASP A 151 -18.85 -1.41 -0.56
C ASP A 151 -18.45 -0.41 -1.66
N GLN A 152 -18.45 0.89 -1.34
CA GLN A 152 -18.13 1.95 -2.31
C GLN A 152 -16.87 2.72 -1.95
N ILE A 153 -16.58 2.93 -0.65
CA ILE A 153 -15.38 3.62 -0.18
C ILE A 153 -14.51 2.63 0.58
N ILE A 154 -13.35 2.31 -0.01
CA ILE A 154 -12.48 1.23 0.43
C ILE A 154 -11.08 1.78 0.71
N SER A 155 -10.44 1.31 1.78
CA SER A 155 -9.04 1.58 2.08
C SER A 155 -8.26 0.28 2.17
N THR A 156 -7.07 0.27 1.59
CA THR A 156 -6.08 -0.79 1.81
C THR A 156 -5.16 -0.50 3.01
N THR A 157 -5.55 0.45 3.85
CA THR A 157 -4.79 0.89 5.04
C THR A 157 -3.46 1.60 4.70
N SER A 158 -2.37 1.26 5.38
CA SER A 158 -1.02 1.70 5.08
C SER A 158 -0.10 0.49 4.90
N SER A 159 1.03 0.67 4.19
CA SER A 159 2.02 -0.38 4.02
C SER A 159 2.47 -1.01 5.34
N THR A 160 2.75 -0.19 6.37
CA THR A 160 3.12 -0.67 7.71
C THR A 160 2.01 -1.47 8.37
N THR A 161 0.75 -1.05 8.22
CA THR A 161 -0.41 -1.78 8.77
C THR A 161 -0.55 -3.16 8.13
N GLN A 162 -0.38 -3.24 6.82
CA GLN A 162 -0.44 -4.52 6.08
C GLN A 162 0.65 -5.48 6.54
N VAL A 163 1.90 -5.00 6.67
CA VAL A 163 3.03 -5.80 7.16
C VAL A 163 2.76 -6.31 8.57
N LEU A 164 2.34 -5.43 9.49
CA LEU A 164 2.05 -5.81 10.87
C LEU A 164 0.92 -6.86 10.93
N ALA A 165 -0.17 -6.67 10.18
CA ALA A 165 -1.29 -7.60 10.16
C ALA A 165 -0.87 -9.00 9.69
N LEU A 166 -0.05 -9.08 8.63
CA LEU A 166 0.45 -10.35 8.11
C LEU A 166 1.40 -11.04 9.12
N MET A 167 2.33 -10.28 9.73
CA MET A 167 3.24 -10.84 10.75
C MET A 167 2.45 -11.40 11.94
N VAL A 168 1.49 -10.63 12.47
CA VAL A 168 0.64 -11.04 13.59
C VAL A 168 -0.18 -12.27 13.23
N LYS A 169 -0.81 -12.31 12.04
CA LYS A 169 -1.57 -13.47 11.56
C LYS A 169 -0.72 -14.72 11.52
N MET A 170 0.44 -14.68 10.87
CA MET A 170 1.29 -15.85 10.70
C MET A 170 1.80 -16.40 12.03
N LEU A 171 2.21 -15.51 12.96
CA LEU A 171 2.70 -15.91 14.27
C LEU A 171 1.58 -16.45 15.17
N ASP A 172 0.38 -15.82 15.12
CA ASP A 172 -0.79 -16.28 15.87
C ASP A 172 -1.27 -17.67 15.41
N GLU A 173 -1.43 -17.84 14.10
CA GLU A 173 -1.88 -19.13 13.53
C GLU A 173 -0.87 -20.27 13.77
N SER A 174 0.42 -19.95 13.90
CA SER A 174 1.46 -20.96 14.13
C SER A 174 1.67 -21.28 15.61
N PHE A 175 1.63 -20.26 16.48
CA PHE A 175 2.13 -20.39 17.85
C PHE A 175 1.22 -19.77 18.90
N GLY A 176 0.14 -19.07 18.53
CA GLY A 176 -0.69 -18.27 19.43
C GLY A 176 0.02 -16.98 19.86
N LEU A 177 -0.62 -15.82 19.69
CA LEU A 177 -0.06 -14.53 20.05
C LEU A 177 -0.64 -14.00 21.37
N ASN A 178 0.21 -13.85 22.39
CA ASN A 178 -0.16 -13.20 23.63
C ASN A 178 -0.13 -11.67 23.49
N ARG A 179 0.99 -11.12 23.06
CA ARG A 179 1.18 -9.68 22.84
C ARG A 179 2.39 -9.41 21.94
N ALA A 180 2.42 -8.21 21.35
CA ALA A 180 3.53 -7.78 20.51
C ALA A 180 3.83 -6.28 20.63
N MET A 181 5.09 -5.94 20.46
CA MET A 181 5.58 -4.58 20.35
C MET A 181 6.27 -4.36 19.02
N MET A 182 5.78 -3.40 18.24
CA MET A 182 6.29 -3.09 16.90
C MET A 182 7.19 -1.85 16.93
N THR A 183 8.33 -1.94 16.25
CA THR A 183 9.07 -0.76 15.80
C THR A 183 9.14 -0.78 14.27
N THR A 184 8.60 0.23 13.59
CA THR A 184 8.88 0.38 12.16
C THR A 184 9.97 1.41 11.93
N VAL A 185 11.02 1.00 11.21
CA VAL A 185 12.07 1.89 10.68
C VAL A 185 11.65 2.21 9.25
N HIS A 186 11.10 3.42 9.06
CA HIS A 186 10.36 3.79 7.86
C HIS A 186 11.13 4.84 7.03
N ALA A 187 11.21 4.62 5.74
CA ALA A 187 11.71 5.61 4.79
C ALA A 187 10.93 6.93 4.93
N TYR A 188 11.56 8.06 4.64
CA TYR A 188 10.85 9.35 4.65
C TYR A 188 9.79 9.41 3.54
N THR A 189 8.73 10.18 3.80
CA THR A 189 7.60 10.35 2.89
C THR A 189 7.52 11.77 2.33
N ALA A 190 6.77 11.96 1.25
CA ALA A 190 6.70 13.23 0.53
C ALA A 190 6.13 14.40 1.36
N ASP A 191 5.45 14.11 2.46
CA ASP A 191 4.89 15.09 3.39
C ASP A 191 5.90 15.54 4.47
N GLN A 192 7.12 15.01 4.47
CA GLN A 192 8.20 15.41 5.37
C GLN A 192 9.14 16.43 4.70
N PRO A 193 9.52 17.52 5.37
CA PRO A 193 10.38 18.54 4.79
C PRO A 193 11.82 18.03 4.61
N LEU A 194 12.47 18.45 3.53
CA LEU A 194 13.91 18.16 3.30
C LEU A 194 14.82 19.04 4.16
N ALA A 195 14.36 20.24 4.55
CA ALA A 195 15.02 21.13 5.49
C ALA A 195 14.04 21.50 6.62
N ASP A 196 14.56 21.95 7.78
CA ASP A 196 13.71 22.35 8.90
C ASP A 196 12.65 23.36 8.46
N ALA A 197 11.36 23.05 8.70
CA ALA A 197 10.23 23.87 8.29
C ALA A 197 9.18 23.89 9.42
N ALA A 198 8.62 25.06 9.69
CA ALA A 198 7.61 25.20 10.74
C ALA A 198 6.36 24.37 10.46
N GLY A 199 5.95 23.55 11.41
CA GLY A 199 4.76 22.69 11.34
C GLY A 199 4.13 22.50 12.72
N VAL A 200 2.95 21.88 12.74
CA VAL A 200 2.20 21.60 13.98
C VAL A 200 2.91 20.55 14.83
N ASP A 201 3.44 19.50 14.21
CA ASP A 201 4.24 18.48 14.88
C ASP A 201 5.71 18.92 14.87
N LEU A 202 6.27 19.19 16.04
CA LEU A 202 7.63 19.71 16.19
C LEU A 202 8.70 18.73 15.75
N ARG A 203 8.50 17.42 15.91
CA ARG A 203 9.44 16.39 15.42
C ARG A 203 9.39 16.30 13.90
N ARG A 204 8.19 16.32 13.31
CA ARG A 204 8.00 16.28 11.85
C ARG A 204 8.34 17.61 11.16
N SER A 205 8.62 18.67 11.91
CA SER A 205 9.15 19.95 11.40
C SER A 205 10.63 19.92 11.07
N ARG A 206 11.34 18.83 11.47
CA ARG A 206 12.78 18.68 11.24
C ARG A 206 13.07 18.01 9.90
N SER A 207 14.25 18.30 9.36
CA SER A 207 14.77 17.72 8.12
C SER A 207 14.71 16.19 8.13
N ALA A 208 14.00 15.62 7.18
CA ALA A 208 13.83 14.17 7.03
C ALA A 208 15.09 13.45 6.57
N VAL A 209 15.99 14.15 5.88
CA VAL A 209 17.21 13.58 5.30
C VAL A 209 18.43 13.69 6.23
N GLU A 210 18.29 14.37 7.37
CA GLU A 210 19.37 14.58 8.33
C GLU A 210 19.09 14.00 9.72
N ASN A 211 17.86 13.48 9.95
CA ASN A 211 17.45 13.07 11.27
C ASN A 211 16.77 11.69 11.27
N ILE A 212 16.92 10.98 12.39
CA ILE A 212 16.04 9.89 12.78
C ILE A 212 14.89 10.52 13.58
N ILE A 213 13.66 10.43 13.08
CA ILE A 213 12.50 11.14 13.63
C ILE A 213 11.52 10.13 14.23
N PRO A 214 11.40 10.05 15.57
CA PRO A 214 10.34 9.28 16.22
C PRO A 214 8.96 9.84 15.87
N ASN A 215 8.04 8.97 15.50
CA ASN A 215 6.70 9.33 15.07
C ASN A 215 5.67 8.34 15.63
N THR A 216 4.44 8.80 15.82
CA THR A 216 3.32 7.92 16.15
C THR A 216 2.88 7.11 14.93
N THR A 217 2.32 5.93 15.18
CA THR A 217 1.73 5.09 14.13
C THR A 217 0.35 4.59 14.56
N LEU A 218 -0.57 4.52 13.61
CA LEU A 218 -1.90 3.94 13.81
C LEU A 218 -1.95 2.44 13.47
N ALA A 219 -0.84 1.85 13.04
CA ALA A 219 -0.83 0.46 12.56
C ALA A 219 -1.33 -0.53 13.62
N PRO A 220 -0.89 -0.50 14.90
CA PRO A 220 -1.41 -1.40 15.92
C PRO A 220 -2.93 -1.30 16.10
N SER A 221 -3.45 -0.09 16.30
CA SER A 221 -4.89 0.13 16.54
C SER A 221 -5.76 -0.28 15.35
N ILE A 222 -5.27 -0.11 14.12
CA ILE A 222 -6.01 -0.55 12.92
C ILE A 222 -6.00 -2.07 12.82
N VAL A 223 -4.88 -2.73 13.09
CA VAL A 223 -4.80 -4.19 13.12
C VAL A 223 -5.75 -4.74 14.20
N GLU A 224 -5.78 -4.18 15.40
CA GLU A 224 -6.70 -4.57 16.47
C GLU A 224 -8.19 -4.40 16.05
N ASN A 225 -8.51 -3.34 15.30
CA ASN A 225 -9.87 -3.13 14.79
C ASN A 225 -10.25 -4.17 13.71
N LEU A 226 -9.31 -4.57 12.87
CA LEU A 226 -9.52 -5.58 11.81
C LEU A 226 -9.48 -7.01 12.34
N MET A 227 -8.73 -7.23 13.41
CA MET A 227 -8.50 -8.53 14.05
C MET A 227 -8.78 -8.40 15.56
N PRO A 228 -10.06 -8.34 15.99
CA PRO A 228 -10.47 -7.99 17.37
C PRO A 228 -9.91 -8.92 18.46
N GLN A 229 -9.48 -10.14 18.12
CA GLN A 229 -8.81 -11.06 19.05
C GLN A 229 -7.49 -10.49 19.61
N PHE A 230 -6.93 -9.46 18.96
CA PHE A 230 -5.70 -8.78 19.41
C PHE A 230 -5.96 -7.48 20.16
N SER A 231 -7.21 -7.15 20.48
CA SER A 231 -7.54 -5.90 21.18
C SER A 231 -6.75 -5.76 22.50
N GLY A 232 -5.98 -4.67 22.60
CA GLY A 232 -5.11 -4.38 23.76
C GLY A 232 -3.81 -5.20 23.83
N LYS A 233 -3.49 -5.96 22.76
CA LYS A 233 -2.28 -6.79 22.70
C LYS A 233 -1.15 -6.21 21.87
N LEU A 234 -1.42 -5.17 21.06
CA LEU A 234 -0.48 -4.59 20.12
C LEU A 234 -0.18 -3.14 20.46
N ASP A 235 1.08 -2.74 20.40
CA ASP A 235 1.50 -1.34 20.46
C ASP A 235 2.77 -1.14 19.62
N GLY A 236 3.16 0.11 19.37
CA GLY A 236 4.36 0.37 18.59
C GLY A 236 4.66 1.81 18.30
N ILE A 237 5.85 2.01 17.73
CA ILE A 237 6.38 3.32 17.34
C ILE A 237 6.96 3.26 15.93
N ALA A 238 6.95 4.40 15.24
CA ALA A 238 7.64 4.57 13.97
C ALA A 238 8.90 5.44 14.14
N PHE A 239 9.96 5.12 13.41
CA PHE A 239 11.11 5.98 13.20
C PHE A 239 11.25 6.27 11.71
N ASN A 240 11.07 7.54 11.31
CA ASN A 240 11.44 7.93 9.98
C ASN A 240 12.95 8.16 9.90
N VAL A 241 13.58 7.59 8.87
CA VAL A 241 15.04 7.59 8.68
C VAL A 241 15.42 8.21 7.34
N PRO A 242 16.68 8.68 7.16
CA PRO A 242 17.17 9.31 5.94
C PRO A 242 17.34 8.33 4.75
N VAL A 243 16.31 7.57 4.43
CA VAL A 243 16.27 6.60 3.33
C VAL A 243 15.03 6.88 2.48
N PRO A 244 15.15 6.93 1.16
CA PRO A 244 14.04 7.34 0.28
C PRO A 244 12.97 6.26 0.10
N ASN A 245 13.33 4.97 0.24
CA ASN A 245 12.46 3.81 0.14
C ASN A 245 13.13 2.58 0.77
N GLY A 246 12.37 1.52 1.01
CA GLY A 246 12.85 0.34 1.72
C GLY A 246 12.75 0.54 3.24
N SER A 247 11.61 0.13 3.79
CA SER A 247 11.29 0.20 5.21
C SER A 247 11.34 -1.19 5.84
N CYS A 248 11.35 -1.26 7.17
CA CYS A 248 11.17 -2.53 7.86
C CYS A 248 10.27 -2.41 9.09
N VAL A 249 9.66 -3.53 9.44
CA VAL A 249 8.99 -3.75 10.73
C VAL A 249 9.81 -4.74 11.53
N ASP A 250 10.22 -4.31 12.70
CA ASP A 250 10.82 -5.08 13.77
C ASP A 250 9.70 -5.39 14.77
N LEU A 251 9.34 -6.66 14.92
CA LEU A 251 8.26 -7.12 15.78
C LEU A 251 8.82 -8.02 16.88
N THR A 252 8.64 -7.61 18.14
CA THR A 252 8.95 -8.43 19.31
C THR A 252 7.65 -8.99 19.86
N THR A 253 7.57 -10.31 19.99
CA THR A 253 6.34 -11.05 20.37
C THR A 253 6.56 -11.97 21.57
N GLU A 254 5.53 -12.06 22.40
CA GLU A 254 5.34 -13.11 23.39
C GLU A 254 4.28 -14.06 22.81
N LEU A 255 4.61 -15.34 22.71
CA LEU A 255 3.79 -16.37 22.09
C LEU A 255 3.30 -17.38 23.14
N GLU A 256 2.14 -18.01 22.90
CA GLU A 256 1.60 -19.07 23.78
C GLU A 256 2.48 -20.32 23.75
N ASN A 257 2.89 -20.72 22.54
CA ASN A 257 3.77 -21.85 22.29
C ASN A 257 5.07 -21.30 21.72
N THR A 258 6.11 -21.21 22.55
CA THR A 258 7.39 -20.64 22.15
C THR A 258 8.14 -21.56 21.19
N PRO A 259 8.35 -21.18 19.93
CA PRO A 259 9.13 -21.97 18.97
C PRO A 259 10.63 -21.79 19.18
N SER A 260 11.43 -22.67 18.60
CA SER A 260 12.81 -22.33 18.26
C SER A 260 12.87 -21.31 17.11
N VAL A 261 14.04 -20.71 16.90
CA VAL A 261 14.27 -19.78 15.77
C VAL A 261 14.00 -20.48 14.42
N ASP A 262 14.44 -21.75 14.28
CA ASP A 262 14.25 -22.52 13.06
C ASP A 262 12.77 -22.83 12.81
N GLU A 263 12.03 -23.23 13.83
CA GLU A 263 10.57 -23.49 13.73
C GLU A 263 9.81 -22.21 13.35
N ALA A 264 10.17 -21.06 13.92
CA ALA A 264 9.57 -19.77 13.55
C ALA A 264 9.85 -19.41 12.07
N ASN A 265 11.08 -19.59 11.62
CA ASN A 265 11.49 -19.35 10.24
C ASN A 265 10.77 -20.29 9.26
N ASP A 266 10.68 -21.58 9.58
CA ASP A 266 10.01 -22.59 8.76
C ASP A 266 8.51 -22.32 8.65
N ALA A 267 7.86 -21.92 9.73
CA ALA A 267 6.44 -21.53 9.72
C ALA A 267 6.17 -20.40 8.74
N ILE A 268 6.94 -19.31 8.80
CA ILE A 268 6.78 -18.17 7.88
C ILE A 268 7.11 -18.58 6.44
N LYS A 269 8.16 -19.40 6.24
CA LYS A 269 8.52 -19.94 4.92
C LYS A 269 7.38 -20.76 4.30
N ASN A 270 6.65 -21.49 5.10
CA ASN A 270 5.50 -22.26 4.63
C ASN A 270 4.34 -21.35 4.18
N PHE A 271 4.05 -20.27 4.91
CA PHE A 271 3.08 -19.26 4.47
C PHE A 271 3.47 -18.62 3.14
N SER A 272 4.75 -18.23 2.99
CA SER A 272 5.24 -17.56 1.78
C SER A 272 5.19 -18.44 0.52
N LYS A 273 5.21 -19.77 0.67
CA LYS A 273 5.09 -20.74 -0.43
C LYS A 273 3.70 -21.36 -0.56
N GLY A 274 2.78 -20.97 0.30
CA GLY A 274 1.43 -21.51 0.40
C GLY A 274 0.36 -20.43 0.30
N SER A 275 -0.42 -20.26 1.38
CA SER A 275 -1.59 -19.38 1.40
C SER A 275 -1.30 -17.89 1.18
N LEU A 276 -0.05 -17.46 1.37
CA LEU A 276 0.39 -16.06 1.20
C LEU A 276 1.45 -15.93 0.09
N GLU A 277 1.49 -16.87 -0.86
CA GLU A 277 2.37 -16.77 -2.03
C GLU A 277 2.05 -15.50 -2.83
N GLY A 278 3.10 -14.75 -3.23
CA GLY A 278 2.98 -13.46 -3.89
C GLY A 278 2.65 -12.26 -2.97
N ILE A 279 2.20 -12.54 -1.73
CA ILE A 279 1.93 -11.50 -0.71
C ILE A 279 3.09 -11.39 0.27
N VAL A 280 3.62 -12.52 0.72
CA VAL A 280 4.76 -12.62 1.64
C VAL A 280 5.96 -13.20 0.93
N GLY A 281 7.02 -12.42 0.80
CA GLY A 281 8.33 -12.88 0.38
C GLY A 281 9.14 -13.43 1.56
N TYR A 282 10.18 -14.20 1.25
CA TYR A 282 11.08 -14.80 2.23
C TYR A 282 12.53 -14.74 1.72
N THR A 283 13.47 -14.40 2.57
CA THR A 283 14.89 -14.37 2.20
C THR A 283 15.77 -15.11 3.20
N GLU A 284 16.77 -15.80 2.65
CA GLU A 284 17.88 -16.41 3.39
C GLU A 284 19.18 -15.61 3.20
N ASP A 285 19.13 -14.57 2.36
CA ASP A 285 20.26 -13.68 2.09
C ASP A 285 20.32 -12.52 3.10
N PRO A 286 21.51 -11.99 3.40
CA PRO A 286 21.66 -10.83 4.28
C PRO A 286 21.35 -9.54 3.51
N ILE A 287 20.05 -9.24 3.35
CA ILE A 287 19.58 -8.06 2.62
C ILE A 287 19.51 -6.80 3.48
N VAL A 288 19.45 -5.67 2.80
CA VAL A 288 19.23 -4.34 3.39
C VAL A 288 18.09 -3.61 2.68
N SER A 289 17.76 -2.41 3.13
CA SER A 289 16.60 -1.65 2.64
C SER A 289 16.55 -1.45 1.11
N SER A 290 17.68 -1.31 0.44
CA SER A 290 17.72 -1.13 -1.02
C SER A 290 17.37 -2.40 -1.81
N ASP A 291 17.51 -3.58 -1.21
CA ASP A 291 17.28 -4.87 -1.89
C ASP A 291 15.79 -5.20 -2.05
N VAL A 292 14.92 -4.46 -1.35
CA VAL A 292 13.47 -4.64 -1.47
C VAL A 292 12.80 -3.59 -2.36
N ILE A 293 13.57 -2.67 -2.94
CA ILE A 293 13.04 -1.67 -3.87
C ILE A 293 12.54 -2.35 -5.14
N GLY A 294 11.28 -2.10 -5.50
CA GLY A 294 10.60 -2.70 -6.65
C GLY A 294 10.06 -4.11 -6.40
N ARG A 295 10.12 -4.62 -5.15
CA ARG A 295 9.43 -5.87 -4.79
C ARG A 295 7.93 -5.62 -4.72
N GLU A 296 7.16 -6.55 -5.28
CA GLU A 296 5.70 -6.47 -5.33
C GLU A 296 5.03 -7.07 -4.09
N GLU A 297 5.73 -7.93 -3.36
CA GLU A 297 5.23 -8.49 -2.11
C GLU A 297 4.98 -7.39 -1.08
N THR A 298 3.99 -7.59 -0.24
CA THR A 298 3.70 -6.68 0.88
C THR A 298 4.86 -6.57 1.84
N MET A 299 5.56 -7.68 2.04
CA MET A 299 6.75 -7.78 2.89
C MET A 299 7.67 -8.91 2.45
N VAL A 300 8.96 -8.80 2.82
CA VAL A 300 9.96 -9.85 2.69
C VAL A 300 10.47 -10.20 4.08
N PHE A 301 10.18 -11.39 4.56
CA PHE A 301 10.65 -11.87 5.86
C PHE A 301 12.15 -12.18 5.81
N ASP A 302 12.89 -11.65 6.79
CA ASP A 302 14.34 -11.83 6.93
C ASP A 302 14.65 -12.93 7.94
N GLN A 303 14.94 -14.13 7.44
CA GLN A 303 15.31 -15.28 8.28
C GLN A 303 16.50 -14.99 9.18
N LYS A 304 17.49 -14.23 8.69
CA LYS A 304 18.75 -13.99 9.44
C LYS A 304 18.59 -12.99 10.57
N ALA A 305 17.50 -12.23 10.57
CA ALA A 305 17.19 -11.27 11.64
C ALA A 305 16.29 -11.86 12.73
N THR A 306 15.88 -13.11 12.62
CA THR A 306 15.07 -13.78 13.65
C THR A 306 15.93 -14.11 14.88
N MET A 307 15.47 -13.71 16.06
CA MET A 307 16.16 -13.95 17.34
C MET A 307 15.18 -14.36 18.43
N MET A 308 15.70 -15.07 19.41
CA MET A 308 14.95 -15.49 20.61
C MET A 308 15.73 -15.12 21.86
N THR A 309 15.04 -14.62 22.89
CA THR A 309 15.63 -14.30 24.19
C THR A 309 15.06 -15.23 25.25
N ASN A 310 15.91 -16.03 25.90
CA ASN A 310 15.58 -16.92 27.02
C ASN A 310 14.32 -17.78 26.79
N ASP A 311 14.07 -18.19 25.55
CA ASP A 311 12.88 -18.95 25.14
C ASP A 311 11.54 -18.26 25.50
N GLU A 312 11.52 -16.92 25.58
CA GLU A 312 10.33 -16.15 25.96
C GLU A 312 9.90 -15.13 24.90
N LEU A 313 10.85 -14.36 24.33
CA LEU A 313 10.57 -13.31 23.39
C LEU A 313 11.15 -13.63 22.01
N LEU A 314 10.28 -13.79 21.03
CA LEU A 314 10.66 -13.90 19.64
C LEU A 314 10.72 -12.52 19.01
N LYS A 315 11.83 -12.23 18.32
CA LYS A 315 12.00 -11.03 17.49
C LYS A 315 12.10 -11.44 16.04
N THR A 316 11.26 -10.83 15.19
CA THR A 316 11.23 -11.03 13.73
C THR A 316 11.35 -9.70 13.00
N LEU A 317 11.89 -9.74 11.79
CA LEU A 317 12.07 -8.55 10.94
C LEU A 317 11.52 -8.83 9.55
N CYS A 318 10.76 -7.86 9.03
CA CYS A 318 10.26 -7.88 7.66
C CYS A 318 10.59 -6.57 6.96
N TRP A 319 11.16 -6.68 5.76
CA TRP A 319 11.42 -5.57 4.86
C TRP A 319 10.26 -5.34 3.91
N TYR A 320 10.09 -4.10 3.42
CA TYR A 320 9.06 -3.80 2.41
C TYR A 320 9.37 -2.55 1.59
N ASP A 321 9.00 -2.60 0.31
CA ASP A 321 8.89 -1.39 -0.49
C ASP A 321 7.60 -0.66 -0.10
N ASN A 322 7.74 0.47 0.59
CA ASN A 322 6.59 1.23 1.10
C ASN A 322 5.79 1.96 0.01
N GLY A 323 6.19 1.87 -1.24
CA GLY A 323 5.50 2.45 -2.40
C GLY A 323 5.06 1.42 -3.43
N TRP A 324 5.97 0.55 -3.90
CA TRP A 324 5.71 -0.40 -4.97
C TRP A 324 4.85 -1.57 -4.49
N GLY A 325 5.27 -2.30 -3.47
CA GLY A 325 4.48 -3.41 -2.91
C GLY A 325 3.12 -2.94 -2.38
N PHE A 326 3.05 -1.73 -1.82
CA PHE A 326 1.78 -1.13 -1.39
C PHE A 326 0.85 -0.84 -2.58
N ALA A 327 1.36 -0.28 -3.68
CA ALA A 327 0.57 -0.05 -4.89
C ALA A 327 0.07 -1.35 -5.52
N SER A 328 0.90 -2.41 -5.52
CA SER A 328 0.50 -3.74 -5.96
C SER A 328 -0.72 -4.25 -5.16
N ARG A 329 -0.72 -4.11 -3.84
CA ARG A 329 -1.85 -4.50 -2.99
C ARG A 329 -3.12 -3.70 -3.25
N ILE A 330 -3.02 -2.43 -3.62
CA ILE A 330 -4.21 -1.65 -4.03
C ILE A 330 -4.84 -2.28 -5.28
N LEU A 331 -4.02 -2.64 -6.28
CA LEU A 331 -4.51 -3.26 -7.51
C LEU A 331 -5.14 -4.64 -7.24
N ASP A 332 -4.57 -5.46 -6.36
CA ASP A 332 -5.17 -6.74 -5.98
C ASP A 332 -6.57 -6.56 -5.36
N VAL A 333 -6.76 -5.52 -4.54
CA VAL A 333 -8.08 -5.24 -3.95
C VAL A 333 -9.05 -4.74 -5.01
N VAL A 334 -8.61 -3.93 -5.97
CA VAL A 334 -9.42 -3.55 -7.14
C VAL A 334 -9.89 -4.79 -7.90
N ASP A 335 -8.99 -5.76 -8.15
CA ASP A 335 -9.32 -7.02 -8.82
C ASP A 335 -10.28 -7.89 -8.01
N ALA A 336 -10.11 -7.95 -6.69
CA ALA A 336 -11.01 -8.69 -5.82
C ALA A 336 -12.45 -8.18 -5.90
N TYR A 337 -12.66 -6.86 -5.93
CA TYR A 337 -13.99 -6.27 -6.09
C TYR A 337 -14.58 -6.51 -7.48
N ALA A 338 -13.77 -6.54 -8.49
CA ALA A 338 -14.25 -6.78 -9.83
C ALA A 338 -14.77 -8.20 -10.04
N THR A 339 -14.11 -9.20 -9.43
CA THR A 339 -14.61 -10.59 -9.47
C THR A 339 -15.95 -10.78 -8.76
N LEU A 340 -16.39 -9.82 -7.92
CA LEU A 340 -17.73 -9.83 -7.33
C LEU A 340 -18.83 -9.34 -8.29
N GLU A 341 -18.48 -8.48 -9.24
CA GLU A 341 -19.43 -7.93 -10.21
C GLU A 341 -19.72 -8.90 -11.36
N ASP A 342 -18.81 -9.83 -11.61
CA ASP A 342 -18.92 -10.85 -12.66
C ASP A 342 -19.74 -12.09 -12.21
N LYS A 343 -20.16 -12.14 -10.94
CA LYS A 343 -21.01 -13.22 -10.35
C LYS A 343 -22.45 -12.78 -10.19
#